data_9aa87daf3a214fc79cb1e7a3aacbae9c
#
_entry.id   9aa87daf3a214fc79cb1e7a3aacbae9c
#
_cell.length_a   1.000
_cell.length_b   1.000
_cell.length_c   1.000
_cell.angle_alpha   90.00
_cell.angle_beta   90.00
_cell.angle_gamma   90.00
#
_symmetry.space_group_name_H-M   'P 1'
#
loop_
_entity.id
_entity.type
_entity.pdbx_description
1 polymer ?
#
loop_
_entity_poly.entity_id
_entity_poly.type
_entity_poly.pdbx_seq_one_letter_code
_entity_poly.pdbx_strand_id
1 'polypeptide(L)'
;LHDALPISPDHHFYIDQGIYSRLRVAFVQIGKALVRAGILDDPEDIFMLKYDEIRCTATSNYPVRELVKSRRAEMDAARKLHPQEWYGTATEWSVYQEPYKSLWGYPQKFEAEMKEKAEKTEISKTVLKGIPGCPGVQEGIAHLVSDPSELDTVKEGEILVCKMTNPAWVVSFSKISALVTDTGGALSHPAVVAREFGVPCVVGTRRATQLIKTGDKIRVDGSIGVEIGRA
;
A
#
# COMPACT_ATOMS: atom_id res chain seq x y z
N LEU A 1 13.55 -17.70 -20.66
CA LEU A 1 12.76 -16.93 -19.65
C LEU A 1 13.28 -15.48 -19.44
N HIS A 2 14.30 -15.06 -20.22
CA HIS A 2 14.73 -13.66 -20.24
C HIS A 2 13.87 -12.76 -21.13
N ASP A 3 12.92 -13.34 -21.86
CA ASP A 3 12.01 -12.61 -22.75
C ASP A 3 10.58 -12.47 -22.18
N ALA A 4 10.37 -12.78 -20.90
CA ALA A 4 9.23 -12.22 -20.21
C ALA A 4 9.44 -10.71 -20.23
N LEU A 5 8.74 -10.06 -21.17
CA LEU A 5 8.69 -8.61 -21.33
C LEU A 5 8.77 -7.97 -19.94
N PRO A 6 9.79 -7.16 -19.67
CA PRO A 6 9.73 -6.36 -18.47
C PRO A 6 8.40 -5.62 -18.54
N ILE A 7 7.55 -5.80 -17.53
CA ILE A 7 6.43 -4.90 -17.35
C ILE A 7 7.12 -3.58 -17.07
N SER A 8 7.42 -2.88 -18.15
CA SER A 8 8.21 -1.67 -18.06
C SER A 8 7.37 -0.65 -17.28
N PRO A 9 7.98 0.23 -16.51
CA PRO A 9 7.30 1.38 -15.92
C PRO A 9 6.45 2.13 -16.95
N ASP A 10 6.88 2.12 -18.21
CA ASP A 10 6.15 2.72 -19.33
C ASP A 10 4.84 2.02 -19.64
N HIS A 11 4.79 0.68 -19.61
CA HIS A 11 3.54 -0.06 -19.80
C HIS A 11 2.53 0.29 -18.71
N HIS A 12 2.96 0.27 -17.44
CA HIS A 12 2.11 0.65 -16.33
C HIS A 12 1.66 2.11 -16.42
N PHE A 13 2.57 3.02 -16.80
CA PHE A 13 2.26 4.44 -16.94
C PHE A 13 1.31 4.72 -18.13
N TYR A 14 1.65 4.24 -19.34
CA TYR A 14 0.89 4.59 -20.55
C TYR A 14 -0.40 3.79 -20.71
N ILE A 15 -0.44 2.54 -20.30
CA ILE A 15 -1.61 1.68 -20.47
C ILE A 15 -2.49 1.73 -19.23
N ASP A 16 -1.97 1.36 -18.05
CA ASP A 16 -2.81 1.27 -16.86
C ASP A 16 -3.15 2.65 -16.30
N GLN A 17 -2.16 3.48 -16.03
CA GLN A 17 -2.37 4.78 -15.40
C GLN A 17 -2.84 5.84 -16.39
N GLY A 18 -2.38 5.79 -17.65
CA GLY A 18 -2.73 6.77 -18.67
C GLY A 18 -4.21 6.79 -19.00
N ILE A 19 -4.87 5.63 -19.04
CA ILE A 19 -6.31 5.53 -19.29
C ILE A 19 -7.09 6.14 -18.12
N TYR A 20 -6.75 5.76 -16.89
CA TYR A 20 -7.44 6.28 -15.69
C TYR A 20 -7.23 7.79 -15.53
N SER A 21 -6.05 8.30 -15.82
CA SER A 21 -5.76 9.73 -15.75
C SER A 21 -6.60 10.53 -16.74
N ARG A 22 -6.73 10.04 -17.97
CA ARG A 22 -7.56 10.70 -19.01
C ARG A 22 -9.05 10.66 -18.64
N LEU A 23 -9.54 9.52 -18.13
CA LEU A 23 -10.91 9.41 -17.64
C LEU A 23 -11.15 10.38 -16.48
N ARG A 24 -10.22 10.48 -15.52
CA ARG A 24 -10.34 11.44 -14.42
C ARG A 24 -10.47 12.86 -14.93
N VAL A 25 -9.62 13.28 -15.87
CA VAL A 25 -9.68 14.62 -16.47
C VAL A 25 -11.03 14.87 -17.12
N ALA A 26 -11.55 13.90 -17.89
CA ALA A 26 -12.86 14.00 -18.53
C ALA A 26 -14.00 14.14 -17.49
N PHE A 27 -14.01 13.32 -16.45
CA PHE A 27 -15.01 13.43 -15.38
C PHE A 27 -14.93 14.77 -14.64
N VAL A 28 -13.73 15.27 -14.35
CA VAL A 28 -13.57 16.61 -13.73
C VAL A 28 -14.13 17.72 -14.62
N GLN A 29 -13.99 17.63 -15.96
CA GLN A 29 -14.62 18.59 -16.86
C GLN A 29 -16.15 18.54 -16.80
N ILE A 30 -16.74 17.34 -16.73
CA ILE A 30 -18.17 17.17 -16.49
C ILE A 30 -18.55 17.77 -15.12
N GLY A 31 -17.79 17.49 -14.07
CA GLY A 31 -17.99 18.10 -12.76
C GLY A 31 -18.01 19.63 -12.79
N LYS A 32 -17.05 20.26 -13.50
CA LYS A 32 -17.04 21.70 -13.72
C LYS A 32 -18.30 22.21 -14.44
N ALA A 33 -18.83 21.45 -15.38
CA ALA A 33 -20.07 21.82 -16.06
C ALA A 33 -21.26 21.72 -15.11
N LEU A 34 -21.32 20.69 -14.26
CA LEU A 34 -22.38 20.53 -13.26
C LEU A 34 -22.33 21.61 -12.16
N VAL A 35 -21.13 22.07 -11.78
CA VAL A 35 -20.98 23.23 -10.88
C VAL A 35 -21.50 24.50 -11.53
N ARG A 36 -21.17 24.77 -12.80
CA ARG A 36 -21.72 25.94 -13.53
C ARG A 36 -23.25 25.88 -13.66
N ALA A 37 -23.81 24.68 -13.77
CA ALA A 37 -25.25 24.45 -13.81
C ALA A 37 -25.91 24.54 -12.41
N GLY A 38 -25.16 24.75 -11.36
CA GLY A 38 -25.64 24.80 -9.98
C GLY A 38 -26.10 23.47 -9.41
N ILE A 39 -25.65 22.34 -10.00
CA ILE A 39 -26.02 20.97 -9.60
C ILE A 39 -25.04 20.45 -8.54
N LEU A 40 -23.76 20.73 -8.64
CA LEU A 40 -22.71 20.40 -7.69
C LEU A 40 -22.10 21.66 -7.09
N ASP A 41 -21.45 21.53 -5.94
CA ASP A 41 -20.72 22.60 -5.28
C ASP A 41 -19.22 22.58 -5.62
N ASP A 42 -18.64 21.38 -5.83
CA ASP A 42 -17.24 21.16 -6.18
C ASP A 42 -17.15 20.21 -7.40
N PRO A 43 -16.25 20.49 -8.38
CA PRO A 43 -16.06 19.58 -9.52
C PRO A 43 -15.66 18.15 -9.14
N GLU A 44 -14.93 17.96 -8.03
CA GLU A 44 -14.51 16.67 -7.53
C GLU A 44 -15.66 15.86 -6.91
N ASP A 45 -16.80 16.50 -6.62
CA ASP A 45 -18.02 15.83 -6.15
C ASP A 45 -18.58 14.83 -7.15
N ILE A 46 -18.19 14.94 -8.41
CA ILE A 46 -18.58 13.98 -9.44
C ILE A 46 -18.14 12.55 -9.10
N PHE A 47 -17.03 12.39 -8.37
CA PHE A 47 -16.53 11.07 -7.94
C PHE A 47 -17.32 10.46 -6.78
N MET A 48 -18.23 11.22 -6.19
CA MET A 48 -19.20 10.71 -5.21
C MET A 48 -20.44 10.12 -5.90
N LEU A 49 -20.55 10.23 -7.21
CA LEU A 49 -21.71 9.79 -8.00
C LEU A 49 -21.41 8.52 -8.79
N LYS A 50 -22.41 7.67 -8.92
CA LYS A 50 -22.37 6.56 -9.86
C LYS A 50 -22.64 7.06 -11.28
N TYR A 51 -22.18 6.34 -12.28
CA TYR A 51 -22.33 6.72 -13.69
C TYR A 51 -23.78 7.03 -14.09
N ASP A 52 -24.74 6.19 -13.67
CA ASP A 52 -26.16 6.42 -13.98
C ASP A 52 -26.73 7.65 -13.29
N GLU A 53 -26.25 7.98 -12.07
CA GLU A 53 -26.66 9.19 -11.38
C GLU A 53 -26.17 10.44 -12.13
N ILE A 54 -24.93 10.41 -12.65
CA ILE A 54 -24.40 11.49 -13.51
C ILE A 54 -25.27 11.66 -14.75
N ARG A 55 -25.67 10.56 -15.39
CA ARG A 55 -26.58 10.62 -16.54
C ARG A 55 -27.94 11.22 -16.19
N CYS A 56 -28.49 10.86 -15.04
CA CYS A 56 -29.76 11.38 -14.57
C CYS A 56 -29.73 12.89 -14.28
N THR A 57 -28.56 13.48 -13.93
CA THR A 57 -28.45 14.93 -13.73
C THR A 57 -28.74 15.73 -15.00
N ALA A 58 -28.54 15.15 -16.16
CA ALA A 58 -28.82 15.80 -17.45
C ALA A 58 -30.31 15.78 -17.85
N THR A 59 -31.13 14.92 -17.23
CA THR A 59 -32.49 14.64 -17.65
C THR A 59 -33.55 14.86 -16.56
N SER A 60 -33.13 14.95 -15.30
CA SER A 60 -34.07 15.05 -14.17
C SER A 60 -33.50 15.90 -13.03
N ASN A 61 -34.42 16.44 -12.23
CA ASN A 61 -34.05 17.21 -11.02
C ASN A 61 -33.72 16.28 -9.84
N TYR A 62 -32.67 15.45 -10.01
CA TYR A 62 -32.24 14.48 -9.02
C TYR A 62 -31.51 15.19 -7.87
N PRO A 63 -31.78 14.89 -6.58
CA PRO A 63 -31.21 15.60 -5.43
C PRO A 63 -29.75 15.22 -5.18
N VAL A 64 -28.87 15.55 -6.09
CA VAL A 64 -27.48 15.13 -6.14
C VAL A 64 -26.66 15.69 -4.98
N ARG A 65 -26.93 16.93 -4.56
CA ARG A 65 -26.17 17.59 -3.47
C ARG A 65 -26.31 16.87 -2.14
N GLU A 66 -27.51 16.47 -1.78
CA GLU A 66 -27.74 15.74 -0.52
C GLU A 66 -27.10 14.35 -0.56
N LEU A 67 -27.15 13.70 -1.71
CA LEU A 67 -26.49 12.42 -1.92
C LEU A 67 -24.94 12.54 -1.79
N VAL A 68 -24.36 13.58 -2.39
CA VAL A 68 -22.92 13.85 -2.28
C VAL A 68 -22.51 14.13 -0.85
N LYS A 69 -23.26 14.96 -0.13
CA LYS A 69 -23.00 15.25 1.30
C LYS A 69 -23.03 13.97 2.14
N SER A 70 -24.05 13.14 1.95
CA SER A 70 -24.17 11.86 2.65
C SER A 70 -22.97 10.95 2.41
N ARG A 71 -22.57 10.78 1.13
CA ARG A 71 -21.44 9.92 0.76
C ARG A 71 -20.09 10.47 1.22
N ARG A 72 -19.90 11.79 1.22
CA ARG A 72 -18.70 12.39 1.81
C ARG A 72 -18.64 12.13 3.31
N ALA A 73 -19.73 12.32 4.02
CA ALA A 73 -19.78 12.05 5.46
C ALA A 73 -19.50 10.56 5.77
N GLU A 74 -20.06 9.64 4.97
CA GLU A 74 -19.79 8.21 5.08
C GLU A 74 -18.31 7.88 4.81
N MET A 75 -17.73 8.45 3.76
CA MET A 75 -16.32 8.28 3.41
C MET A 75 -15.39 8.82 4.50
N ASP A 76 -15.70 10.00 5.06
CA ASP A 76 -14.92 10.61 6.14
C ASP A 76 -15.05 9.83 7.45
N ALA A 77 -16.21 9.24 7.71
CA ALA A 77 -16.38 8.30 8.82
C ALA A 77 -15.56 7.01 8.58
N ALA A 78 -15.61 6.46 7.37
CA ALA A 78 -14.86 5.25 7.01
C ALA A 78 -13.34 5.44 7.10
N ARG A 79 -12.82 6.60 6.74
CA ARG A 79 -11.37 6.92 6.87
C ARG A 79 -10.86 6.88 8.32
N LYS A 80 -11.74 7.05 9.29
CA LYS A 80 -11.39 6.99 10.73
C LYS A 80 -11.39 5.56 11.26
N LEU A 81 -11.94 4.62 10.50
CA LEU A 81 -11.97 3.21 10.89
C LEU A 81 -10.60 2.57 10.66
N HIS A 82 -10.20 1.73 11.59
CA HIS A 82 -9.06 0.83 11.43
C HIS A 82 -9.63 -0.56 11.10
N PRO A 83 -9.74 -0.91 9.81
CA PRO A 83 -10.30 -2.19 9.42
C PRO A 83 -9.44 -3.33 9.98
N GLN A 84 -10.07 -4.44 10.28
CA GLN A 84 -9.37 -5.67 10.61
C GLN A 84 -8.55 -6.13 9.38
N GLU A 85 -7.40 -6.75 9.61
CA GLU A 85 -6.56 -7.28 8.52
C GLU A 85 -7.29 -8.30 7.66
N TRP A 86 -8.30 -8.96 8.23
CA TRP A 86 -9.07 -10.02 7.59
C TRP A 86 -10.56 -9.85 7.86
N TYR A 87 -11.36 -9.96 6.82
CA TYR A 87 -12.81 -10.05 6.88
C TYR A 87 -13.24 -11.47 6.49
N GLY A 88 -14.04 -12.09 7.35
CA GLY A 88 -14.54 -13.44 7.17
C GLY A 88 -13.87 -14.45 8.10
N THR A 89 -14.34 -15.68 8.04
CA THR A 89 -13.74 -16.81 8.75
C THR A 89 -12.56 -17.33 7.94
N ALA A 90 -11.39 -17.43 8.54
CA ALA A 90 -10.18 -18.01 7.93
C ALA A 90 -10.29 -19.54 7.77
N THR A 91 -11.51 -20.07 7.75
CA THR A 91 -11.77 -21.49 7.57
C THR A 91 -11.72 -21.83 6.10
N GLU A 92 -10.83 -22.75 5.76
CA GLU A 92 -10.78 -23.47 4.47
C GLU A 92 -11.06 -22.57 3.26
N TRP A 93 -10.06 -21.80 2.90
CA TRP A 93 -10.12 -21.01 1.70
C TRP A 93 -10.37 -21.92 0.50
N SER A 94 -11.38 -21.60 -0.29
CA SER A 94 -11.67 -22.32 -1.53
C SER A 94 -10.46 -22.36 -2.49
N VAL A 95 -9.51 -21.41 -2.35
CA VAL A 95 -8.25 -21.41 -3.08
C VAL A 95 -7.33 -22.60 -2.77
N TYR A 96 -7.53 -23.29 -1.64
CA TYR A 96 -6.81 -24.50 -1.28
C TYR A 96 -7.54 -25.79 -1.68
N GLN A 97 -8.75 -25.66 -2.24
CA GLN A 97 -9.50 -26.79 -2.79
C GLN A 97 -9.24 -26.89 -4.30
N GLU A 98 -9.36 -28.12 -4.83
CA GLU A 98 -9.30 -28.31 -6.28
C GLU A 98 -10.51 -27.63 -6.97
N PRO A 99 -10.36 -26.98 -8.12
CA PRO A 99 -9.15 -26.89 -8.98
C PRO A 99 -8.15 -25.79 -8.59
N TYR A 100 -8.49 -24.91 -7.68
CA TYR A 100 -7.69 -23.72 -7.36
C TYR A 100 -6.33 -24.07 -6.74
N LYS A 101 -6.28 -25.14 -5.94
CA LYS A 101 -5.04 -25.62 -5.34
C LYS A 101 -3.98 -25.97 -6.40
N SER A 102 -4.37 -26.68 -7.44
CA SER A 102 -3.46 -27.02 -8.56
C SER A 102 -3.11 -25.80 -9.40
N LEU A 103 -4.03 -24.87 -9.58
CA LEU A 103 -3.85 -23.67 -10.41
C LEU A 103 -2.87 -22.67 -9.78
N TRP A 104 -2.88 -22.52 -8.45
CA TRP A 104 -2.06 -21.56 -7.73
C TRP A 104 -0.80 -22.18 -7.12
N GLY A 105 -0.64 -23.50 -7.17
CA GLY A 105 0.56 -24.21 -6.75
C GLY A 105 0.93 -24.07 -5.28
N TYR A 106 -0.05 -23.83 -4.40
CA TYR A 106 0.20 -23.75 -2.95
C TYR A 106 0.39 -25.16 -2.36
N PRO A 107 1.62 -25.55 -1.97
CA PRO A 107 1.83 -26.84 -1.35
C PRO A 107 1.31 -26.82 0.09
N GLN A 108 0.72 -27.91 0.53
CA GLN A 108 0.27 -28.12 1.93
C GLN A 108 1.37 -27.77 2.96
N LYS A 109 2.63 -27.93 2.57
CA LYS A 109 3.79 -27.59 3.37
C LYS A 109 3.86 -26.09 3.71
N PHE A 110 3.38 -25.22 2.82
CA PHE A 110 3.38 -23.78 3.03
C PHE A 110 2.44 -23.36 4.16
N GLU A 111 1.27 -23.98 4.29
CA GLU A 111 0.34 -23.71 5.40
C GLU A 111 0.91 -24.14 6.75
N ALA A 112 1.54 -25.30 6.80
CA ALA A 112 2.18 -25.80 8.00
C ALA A 112 3.32 -24.87 8.43
N GLU A 113 4.16 -24.42 7.49
CA GLU A 113 5.24 -23.46 7.75
C GLU A 113 4.71 -22.08 8.18
N MET A 114 3.59 -21.62 7.61
CA MET A 114 2.98 -20.35 8.00
C MET A 114 2.35 -20.42 9.39
N LYS A 115 1.69 -21.54 9.74
CA LYS A 115 1.16 -21.77 11.10
C LYS A 115 2.30 -21.88 12.12
N GLU A 116 3.32 -22.68 11.83
CA GLU A 116 4.48 -22.85 12.71
C GLU A 116 5.24 -21.53 12.92
N LYS A 117 5.36 -20.69 11.87
CA LYS A 117 5.95 -19.36 11.99
C LYS A 117 5.07 -18.40 12.79
N ALA A 118 3.75 -18.48 12.65
CA ALA A 118 2.82 -17.65 13.42
C ALA A 118 2.84 -18.01 14.91
N GLU A 119 2.92 -19.31 15.26
CA GLU A 119 2.97 -19.79 16.64
C GLU A 119 4.31 -19.53 17.32
N LYS A 120 5.43 -19.60 16.58
CA LYS A 120 6.77 -19.29 17.08
C LYS A 120 7.05 -17.80 17.26
N THR A 121 6.16 -16.93 16.81
CA THR A 121 6.30 -15.49 16.96
C THR A 121 5.70 -15.01 18.28
N GLU A 122 6.14 -15.56 19.40
CA GLU A 122 6.17 -14.80 20.66
C GLU A 122 7.26 -13.75 20.53
N ILE A 123 6.83 -12.57 20.12
CA ILE A 123 7.70 -11.45 19.76
C ILE A 123 8.24 -10.84 21.03
N SER A 124 9.53 -10.99 21.26
CA SER A 124 10.29 -10.03 22.07
C SER A 124 9.94 -8.63 21.56
N LYS A 125 9.54 -7.74 22.46
CA LYS A 125 9.21 -6.33 22.13
C LYS A 125 10.37 -5.58 21.47
N THR A 126 11.54 -6.18 21.40
CA THR A 126 12.80 -5.60 20.96
C THR A 126 13.19 -6.03 19.53
N VAL A 127 12.63 -7.11 19.01
CA VAL A 127 13.04 -7.71 17.73
C VAL A 127 11.81 -7.96 16.87
N LEU A 128 11.81 -7.38 15.68
CA LEU A 128 10.78 -7.63 14.66
C LEU A 128 11.35 -8.53 13.56
N LYS A 129 10.54 -9.48 13.14
CA LYS A 129 10.87 -10.40 12.05
C LYS A 129 10.03 -10.07 10.82
N GLY A 130 10.66 -10.08 9.68
CA GLY A 130 10.03 -9.87 8.38
C GLY A 130 10.65 -10.77 7.31
N ILE A 131 10.40 -10.45 6.08
CA ILE A 131 10.93 -11.14 4.90
C ILE A 131 12.12 -10.33 4.36
N PRO A 132 13.25 -10.98 4.01
CA PRO A 132 14.37 -10.31 3.33
C PRO A 132 13.90 -9.64 2.04
N GLY A 133 14.04 -8.33 1.96
CA GLY A 133 13.70 -7.55 0.75
C GLY A 133 14.93 -7.27 -0.11
N CYS A 134 15.94 -6.69 0.49
CA CYS A 134 17.25 -6.40 -0.11
C CYS A 134 18.34 -6.64 0.94
N PRO A 135 19.44 -7.35 0.59
CA PRO A 135 20.50 -7.68 1.55
C PRO A 135 21.25 -6.42 2.00
N GLY A 136 21.84 -6.52 3.19
CA GLY A 136 22.65 -5.49 3.80
C GLY A 136 22.23 -5.22 5.24
N VAL A 137 23.12 -4.58 5.99
CA VAL A 137 22.89 -4.21 7.39
C VAL A 137 23.09 -2.72 7.54
N GLN A 138 22.12 -2.05 8.16
CA GLN A 138 22.18 -0.61 8.41
C GLN A 138 21.66 -0.28 9.80
N GLU A 139 22.36 0.62 10.49
CA GLU A 139 21.90 1.23 11.73
C GLU A 139 21.61 2.70 11.50
N GLY A 140 20.54 3.20 12.09
CA GLY A 140 20.16 4.59 11.91
C GLY A 140 18.92 4.99 12.71
N ILE A 141 18.49 6.21 12.49
CA ILE A 141 17.28 6.76 13.09
C ILE A 141 16.07 6.40 12.24
N ALA A 142 15.05 5.86 12.87
CA ALA A 142 13.80 5.53 12.23
C ALA A 142 12.98 6.79 11.96
N HIS A 143 12.41 6.87 10.77
CA HIS A 143 11.42 7.87 10.39
C HIS A 143 10.14 7.16 9.95
N LEU A 144 9.09 7.30 10.75
CA LEU A 144 7.77 6.72 10.47
C LEU A 144 7.01 7.65 9.53
N VAL A 145 6.57 7.11 8.39
CA VAL A 145 5.77 7.81 7.39
C VAL A 145 4.47 7.05 7.16
N SER A 146 3.36 7.74 7.31
CA SER A 146 2.02 7.17 7.13
C SER A 146 1.41 7.52 5.78
N ASP A 147 1.73 8.70 5.24
CA ASP A 147 1.20 9.22 3.99
C ASP A 147 2.33 9.72 3.07
N PRO A 148 2.23 9.54 1.75
CA PRO A 148 3.23 10.03 0.78
C PRO A 148 3.54 11.53 0.87
N SER A 149 2.61 12.34 1.35
CA SER A 149 2.83 13.79 1.55
C SER A 149 3.85 14.12 2.64
N GLU A 150 4.16 13.15 3.51
CA GLU A 150 5.15 13.29 4.59
C GLU A 150 6.58 12.93 4.13
N LEU A 151 6.76 12.42 2.91
CA LEU A 151 8.06 11.96 2.41
C LEU A 151 9.14 13.05 2.38
N ASP A 152 8.74 14.31 2.24
CA ASP A 152 9.68 15.45 2.27
C ASP A 152 10.30 15.67 3.65
N THR A 153 9.69 15.13 4.71
CA THR A 153 10.20 15.22 6.09
C THR A 153 11.32 14.23 6.35
N VAL A 154 11.47 13.19 5.53
CA VAL A 154 12.52 12.17 5.67
C VAL A 154 13.86 12.77 5.30
N LYS A 155 14.81 12.67 6.24
CA LYS A 155 16.18 13.20 6.07
C LYS A 155 17.08 12.15 5.43
N GLU A 156 18.18 12.63 4.88
CA GLU A 156 19.20 11.77 4.32
C GLU A 156 19.83 10.86 5.39
N GLY A 157 19.95 9.58 5.07
CA GLY A 157 20.51 8.57 5.98
C GLY A 157 19.55 8.01 7.03
N GLU A 158 18.31 8.49 7.10
CA GLU A 158 17.31 7.91 7.99
C GLU A 158 16.78 6.56 7.46
N ILE A 159 16.25 5.75 8.37
CA ILE A 159 15.60 4.48 8.06
C ILE A 159 14.10 4.73 7.92
N LEU A 160 13.58 4.51 6.74
CA LEU A 160 12.15 4.69 6.47
C LEU A 160 11.35 3.51 7.01
N VAL A 161 10.36 3.81 7.84
CA VAL A 161 9.40 2.84 8.38
C VAL A 161 8.00 3.22 7.92
N CYS A 162 7.31 2.33 7.21
CA CYS A 162 5.96 2.60 6.70
C CYS A 162 5.12 1.33 6.59
N LYS A 163 3.83 1.49 6.40
CA LYS A 163 2.93 0.34 6.23
C LYS A 163 3.20 -0.36 4.88
N MET A 164 3.29 0.41 3.81
CA MET A 164 3.49 -0.08 2.45
C MET A 164 4.00 1.07 1.58
N THR A 165 4.81 0.77 0.57
CA THR A 165 5.20 1.75 -0.44
C THR A 165 4.42 1.55 -1.74
N ASN A 166 4.29 2.61 -2.51
CA ASN A 166 3.78 2.62 -3.87
C ASN A 166 4.75 3.39 -4.79
N PRO A 167 4.53 3.47 -6.10
CA PRO A 167 5.46 4.15 -7.01
C PRO A 167 5.80 5.60 -6.66
N ALA A 168 4.92 6.33 -5.98
CA ALA A 168 5.21 7.72 -5.55
C ALA A 168 6.35 7.80 -4.50
N TRP A 169 6.65 6.70 -3.82
CA TRP A 169 7.70 6.65 -2.80
C TRP A 169 9.13 6.50 -3.36
N VAL A 170 9.27 6.23 -4.66
CA VAL A 170 10.58 5.99 -5.30
C VAL A 170 11.57 7.11 -5.05
N VAL A 171 11.10 8.35 -5.01
CA VAL A 171 11.95 9.53 -4.74
C VAL A 171 12.65 9.49 -3.39
N SER A 172 12.11 8.78 -2.41
CA SER A 172 12.71 8.66 -1.07
C SER A 172 13.84 7.62 -1.01
N PHE A 173 13.88 6.66 -1.95
CA PHE A 173 14.88 5.59 -1.91
C PHE A 173 16.31 6.07 -2.13
N SER A 174 16.49 7.22 -2.77
CA SER A 174 17.81 7.84 -2.93
C SER A 174 18.33 8.52 -1.66
N LYS A 175 17.46 8.78 -0.68
CA LYS A 175 17.80 9.48 0.59
C LYS A 175 17.95 8.54 1.78
N ILE A 176 17.17 7.45 1.80
CA ILE A 176 17.10 6.55 2.96
C ILE A 176 18.27 5.58 3.01
N SER A 177 18.67 5.20 4.23
CA SER A 177 19.73 4.21 4.46
C SER A 177 19.21 2.78 4.55
N ALA A 178 17.94 2.59 4.94
CA ALA A 178 17.25 1.30 4.95
C ALA A 178 15.73 1.49 4.89
N LEU A 179 15.00 0.42 4.57
CA LEU A 179 13.54 0.40 4.50
C LEU A 179 12.95 -0.74 5.33
N VAL A 180 11.90 -0.43 6.06
CA VAL A 180 11.09 -1.41 6.80
C VAL A 180 9.61 -1.20 6.49
N THR A 181 8.91 -2.29 6.12
CA THR A 181 7.47 -2.22 5.85
C THR A 181 6.67 -3.27 6.61
N ASP A 182 5.44 -2.91 7.00
CA ASP A 182 4.52 -3.85 7.65
C ASP A 182 4.04 -4.92 6.68
N THR A 183 3.75 -4.53 5.45
CA THR A 183 3.23 -5.41 4.41
C THR A 183 4.23 -5.62 3.30
N GLY A 184 4.05 -6.70 2.56
CA GLY A 184 4.86 -7.02 1.40
C GLY A 184 5.54 -8.37 1.51
N GLY A 185 6.02 -8.85 0.39
CA GLY A 185 6.79 -10.08 0.23
C GLY A 185 8.05 -9.82 -0.61
N ALA A 186 8.83 -10.86 -0.88
CA ALA A 186 10.08 -10.76 -1.63
C ALA A 186 9.94 -10.14 -3.04
N LEU A 187 8.75 -10.20 -3.62
CA LEU A 187 8.41 -9.64 -4.95
C LEU A 187 7.54 -8.38 -4.87
N SER A 188 7.32 -7.84 -3.66
CA SER A 188 6.56 -6.60 -3.49
C SER A 188 7.32 -5.37 -3.99
N HIS A 189 6.59 -4.32 -4.33
CA HIS A 189 7.16 -3.05 -4.78
C HIS A 189 8.33 -2.56 -3.89
N PRO A 190 8.20 -2.48 -2.55
CA PRO A 190 9.32 -2.04 -1.70
C PRO A 190 10.57 -2.92 -1.84
N ALA A 191 10.40 -4.24 -1.93
CA ALA A 191 11.53 -5.17 -2.04
C ALA A 191 12.22 -5.09 -3.42
N VAL A 192 11.46 -4.89 -4.49
CA VAL A 192 12.01 -4.74 -5.85
C VAL A 192 12.79 -3.43 -5.95
N VAL A 193 12.17 -2.31 -5.58
CA VAL A 193 12.82 -1.00 -5.65
C VAL A 193 14.03 -0.92 -4.72
N ALA A 194 13.94 -1.45 -3.50
CA ALA A 194 15.09 -1.49 -2.59
C ALA A 194 16.31 -2.19 -3.20
N ARG A 195 16.09 -3.29 -3.95
CA ARG A 195 17.18 -3.99 -4.66
C ARG A 195 17.77 -3.17 -5.79
N GLU A 196 16.95 -2.41 -6.52
CA GLU A 196 17.43 -1.53 -7.59
C GLU A 196 18.30 -0.39 -7.05
N PHE A 197 17.95 0.14 -5.87
CA PHE A 197 18.70 1.20 -5.22
C PHE A 197 19.81 0.69 -4.29
N GLY A 198 19.90 -0.62 -4.04
CA GLY A 198 20.87 -1.20 -3.11
C GLY A 198 20.58 -0.84 -1.63
N VAL A 199 19.35 -0.53 -1.28
CA VAL A 199 18.94 -0.13 0.06
C VAL A 199 18.55 -1.37 0.87
N PRO A 200 19.20 -1.66 2.02
CA PRO A 200 18.81 -2.76 2.90
C PRO A 200 17.32 -2.69 3.24
N CYS A 201 16.60 -3.83 3.09
CA CYS A 201 15.16 -3.79 3.20
C CYS A 201 14.60 -5.04 3.89
N VAL A 202 13.68 -4.81 4.84
CA VAL A 202 12.88 -5.84 5.47
C VAL A 202 11.41 -5.53 5.25
N VAL A 203 10.66 -6.46 4.65
CA VAL A 203 9.24 -6.30 4.35
C VAL A 203 8.39 -7.30 5.12
N GLY A 204 7.09 -7.04 5.23
CA GLY A 204 6.16 -7.98 5.86
C GLY A 204 6.36 -8.16 7.37
N THR A 205 6.82 -7.14 8.07
CA THR A 205 7.02 -7.16 9.53
C THR A 205 5.71 -7.18 10.31
N ARG A 206 4.58 -6.85 9.66
CA ARG A 206 3.21 -6.77 10.17
C ARG A 206 2.96 -5.65 11.18
N ARG A 207 3.94 -5.24 11.97
CA ARG A 207 3.75 -4.38 13.13
C ARG A 207 4.84 -3.33 13.35
N ALA A 208 5.75 -3.12 12.39
CA ALA A 208 6.83 -2.15 12.53
C ALA A 208 6.29 -0.74 12.83
N THR A 209 5.25 -0.32 12.09
CA THR A 209 4.65 1.00 12.28
C THR A 209 3.95 1.18 13.65
N GLN A 210 3.60 0.09 14.32
CA GLN A 210 2.98 0.14 15.65
C GLN A 210 4.03 0.17 16.78
N LEU A 211 5.21 -0.38 16.55
CA LEU A 211 6.22 -0.61 17.57
C LEU A 211 7.38 0.40 17.49
N ILE A 212 7.73 0.85 16.29
CA ILE A 212 8.80 1.81 16.03
C ILE A 212 8.22 3.21 15.96
N LYS A 213 8.90 4.17 16.55
CA LYS A 213 8.54 5.59 16.48
C LYS A 213 9.63 6.38 15.77
N THR A 214 9.25 7.49 15.16
CA THR A 214 10.22 8.45 14.62
C THR A 214 11.18 8.89 15.74
N GLY A 215 12.48 8.80 15.45
CA GLY A 215 13.54 9.08 16.41
C GLY A 215 14.14 7.87 17.12
N ASP A 216 13.50 6.69 17.02
CA ASP A 216 14.08 5.45 17.58
C ASP A 216 15.36 5.09 16.81
N LYS A 217 16.40 4.68 17.52
CA LYS A 217 17.58 4.08 16.89
C LYS A 217 17.33 2.60 16.65
N ILE A 218 17.41 2.18 15.39
CA ILE A 218 17.15 0.80 14.99
C ILE A 218 18.25 0.25 14.10
N ARG A 219 18.37 -1.07 14.07
CA ARG A 219 19.23 -1.82 13.14
C ARG A 219 18.35 -2.66 12.23
N VAL A 220 18.59 -2.57 10.93
CA VAL A 220 17.89 -3.32 9.89
C VAL A 220 18.87 -4.28 9.23
N ASP A 221 18.57 -5.59 9.27
CA ASP A 221 19.31 -6.62 8.56
C ASP A 221 18.46 -7.23 7.45
N GLY A 222 18.62 -6.70 6.26
CA GLY A 222 17.90 -7.15 5.08
C GLY A 222 18.41 -8.46 4.50
N SER A 223 19.54 -9.01 4.98
CA SER A 223 20.13 -10.25 4.48
C SER A 223 19.40 -11.48 5.05
N ILE A 224 19.00 -11.41 6.32
CA ILE A 224 18.36 -12.53 7.01
C ILE A 224 16.86 -12.32 7.23
N GLY A 225 16.34 -11.15 6.85
CA GLY A 225 14.93 -10.82 7.03
C GLY A 225 14.49 -10.71 8.48
N VAL A 226 15.44 -10.52 9.35
CA VAL A 226 15.25 -10.59 10.79
C VAL A 226 15.94 -9.40 11.42
N GLU A 227 15.27 -8.84 12.38
CA GLU A 227 15.72 -7.95 13.42
C GLU A 227 15.79 -6.48 13.09
N ILE A 228 14.79 -5.85 13.69
CA ILE A 228 14.87 -4.44 14.04
C ILE A 228 15.02 -4.44 15.55
N GLY A 229 16.26 -4.33 16.04
CA GLY A 229 16.53 -4.17 17.46
C GLY A 229 16.45 -2.69 17.85
N ARG A 230 15.79 -2.38 18.97
CA ARG A 230 16.05 -1.11 19.64
C ARG A 230 17.45 -1.18 20.28
N ALA A 231 18.34 -0.30 19.87
CA ALA A 231 19.61 -0.11 20.54
C ALA A 231 19.39 0.73 21.82
#